data_8af1217b013dbd96fd513a846ed2cbad
#
_entry.id   8af1217b013dbd96fd513a846ed2cbad
#
_cell.length_a   1.000
_cell.length_b   1.000
_cell.length_c   1.000
_cell.angle_alpha   90.00
_cell.angle_beta   90.00
_cell.angle_gamma   90.00
#
_symmetry.space_group_name_H-M   'P 1'
#
loop_
_entity.id
_entity.type
_entity.pdbx_description
1 polymer ?
#
loop_
_entity_poly.entity_id
_entity_poly.type
_entity_poly.pdbx_seq_one_letter_code
_entity_poly.pdbx_strand_id
1 'polypeptide(L)'
;MEYLKIAIEAAIEASKKILEIYKNDFEVLIKDDKSPLTAADIASNKIIKNYLEKSNIPILSEEGIHTAYETRKNWELVWIVDPIDGTKEFIKKNGEFTVNIALVKVNEPILGVIVAPVLNQIYFSHYKLGSFKYENLDLVKYDISQIIKSSIRLPIKKENNDYKVVASRSHLSKETENFINEIKLSKKNIKIVSIGSSLKLCLVAEGKADCYPRH
;
A
#
# COMPACT_ATOMS: atom_id res chain seq x y z
N MET A 1 9.53 17.13 4.12
CA MET A 1 10.57 16.07 4.00
C MET A 1 10.69 15.22 5.26
N GLU A 2 10.59 15.79 6.44
CA GLU A 2 10.66 15.06 7.70
C GLU A 2 9.57 13.97 7.83
N TYR A 3 8.31 14.32 7.62
CA TYR A 3 7.20 13.35 7.67
C TYR A 3 7.35 12.20 6.66
N LEU A 4 7.89 12.47 5.47
CA LEU A 4 8.16 11.40 4.50
C LEU A 4 9.22 10.43 5.01
N LYS A 5 10.29 10.93 5.63
CA LYS A 5 11.35 10.08 6.22
C LYS A 5 10.80 9.22 7.36
N ILE A 6 10.00 9.83 8.25
CA ILE A 6 9.35 9.10 9.36
C ILE A 6 8.44 7.98 8.82
N ALA A 7 7.63 8.26 7.80
CA ALA A 7 6.74 7.28 7.20
C ALA A 7 7.49 6.14 6.50
N ILE A 8 8.59 6.45 5.78
CA ILE A 8 9.44 5.44 5.15
C ILE A 8 10.06 4.53 6.22
N GLU A 9 10.63 5.11 7.27
CA GLU A 9 11.25 4.37 8.36
C GLU A 9 10.23 3.47 9.09
N ALA A 10 9.06 4.03 9.43
CA ALA A 10 7.97 3.29 10.05
C ALA A 10 7.53 2.08 9.21
N ALA A 11 7.35 2.27 7.90
CA ALA A 11 6.93 1.22 6.99
C ALA A 11 8.01 0.12 6.83
N ILE A 12 9.28 0.48 6.77
CA ILE A 12 10.40 -0.48 6.69
C ILE A 12 10.50 -1.30 7.98
N GLU A 13 10.47 -0.65 9.14
CA GLU A 13 10.58 -1.35 10.42
C GLU A 13 9.38 -2.27 10.68
N ALA A 14 8.16 -1.84 10.32
CA ALA A 14 6.98 -2.70 10.35
C ALA A 14 7.16 -3.91 9.40
N SER A 15 7.67 -3.68 8.20
CA SER A 15 7.92 -4.73 7.21
C SER A 15 8.90 -5.81 7.69
N LYS A 16 9.94 -5.42 8.42
CA LYS A 16 10.86 -6.40 9.06
C LYS A 16 10.10 -7.34 9.99
N LYS A 17 9.27 -6.76 10.87
CA LYS A 17 8.51 -7.54 11.84
C LYS A 17 7.46 -8.44 11.17
N ILE A 18 6.82 -7.95 10.14
CA ILE A 18 5.90 -8.74 9.32
C ILE A 18 6.61 -9.95 8.73
N LEU A 19 7.81 -9.78 8.13
CA LEU A 19 8.56 -10.88 7.53
C LEU A 19 9.09 -11.87 8.56
N GLU A 20 9.41 -11.47 9.78
CA GLU A 20 9.74 -12.40 10.87
C GLU A 20 8.57 -13.33 11.16
N ILE A 21 7.36 -12.79 11.28
CA ILE A 21 6.15 -13.58 11.54
C ILE A 21 5.78 -14.41 10.31
N TYR A 22 5.90 -13.83 9.10
CA TYR A 22 5.58 -14.51 7.84
C TYR A 22 6.38 -15.79 7.60
N LYS A 23 7.62 -15.88 8.11
CA LYS A 23 8.48 -17.07 7.99
C LYS A 23 8.04 -18.24 8.85
N ASN A 24 7.28 -17.97 9.92
CA ASN A 24 6.83 -18.96 10.89
C ASN A 24 5.36 -19.31 10.69
N ASP A 25 4.89 -20.28 11.45
CA ASP A 25 3.45 -20.50 11.61
C ASP A 25 2.88 -19.42 12.52
N PHE A 26 1.67 -18.97 12.19
CA PHE A 26 0.96 -17.91 12.91
C PHE A 26 -0.53 -18.23 13.05
N GLU A 27 -1.11 -17.74 14.12
CA GLU A 27 -2.55 -17.84 14.33
C GLU A 27 -3.29 -16.77 13.53
N VAL A 28 -4.47 -17.14 13.04
CA VAL A 28 -5.40 -16.25 12.34
C VAL A 28 -6.63 -16.05 13.21
N LEU A 29 -6.86 -14.81 13.61
CA LEU A 29 -8.08 -14.39 14.29
C LEU A 29 -9.08 -13.88 13.25
N ILE A 30 -10.36 -13.91 13.60
CA ILE A 30 -11.42 -13.35 12.76
C ILE A 30 -12.02 -12.15 13.49
N LYS A 31 -12.02 -11.00 12.82
CA LYS A 31 -12.65 -9.76 13.33
C LYS A 31 -14.18 -9.86 13.26
N ASP A 32 -14.88 -8.94 13.90
CA ASP A 32 -16.34 -8.86 13.91
C ASP A 32 -16.94 -8.71 12.49
N ASP A 33 -16.24 -8.04 11.60
CA ASP A 33 -16.60 -7.88 10.18
C ASP A 33 -16.25 -9.09 9.31
N LYS A 34 -15.80 -10.21 9.92
CA LYS A 34 -15.36 -11.45 9.30
C LYS A 34 -14.07 -11.34 8.47
N SER A 35 -13.33 -10.24 8.56
CA SER A 35 -12.00 -10.13 7.99
C SER A 35 -10.96 -10.84 8.87
N PRO A 36 -9.88 -11.42 8.29
CA PRO A 36 -8.82 -12.03 9.07
C PRO A 36 -7.92 -10.97 9.71
N LEU A 37 -7.42 -11.29 10.91
CA LEU A 37 -6.42 -10.54 11.66
C LEU A 37 -5.32 -11.49 12.07
N THR A 38 -4.09 -11.11 11.93
CA THR A 38 -2.94 -11.89 12.36
C THR A 38 -2.09 -11.14 13.39
N ALA A 39 -1.21 -11.86 14.07
CA ALA A 39 -0.22 -11.24 14.95
C ALA A 39 0.68 -10.24 14.20
N ALA A 40 0.83 -10.40 12.89
CA ALA A 40 1.60 -9.48 12.04
C ALA A 40 0.90 -8.13 11.89
N ASP A 41 -0.43 -8.09 11.73
CA ASP A 41 -1.22 -6.84 11.65
C ASP A 41 -1.05 -6.03 12.95
N ILE A 42 -1.19 -6.70 14.10
CA ILE A 42 -1.07 -6.07 15.43
C ILE A 42 0.35 -5.54 15.66
N ALA A 43 1.37 -6.34 15.35
CA ALA A 43 2.77 -5.97 15.53
C ALA A 43 3.18 -4.82 14.61
N SER A 44 2.76 -4.87 13.34
CA SER A 44 2.96 -3.82 12.36
C SER A 44 2.33 -2.51 12.82
N ASN A 45 1.05 -2.54 13.20
CA ASN A 45 0.34 -1.37 13.70
C ASN A 45 1.07 -0.71 14.88
N LYS A 46 1.51 -1.51 15.85
CA LYS A 46 2.24 -1.00 17.04
C LYS A 46 3.54 -0.29 16.63
N ILE A 47 4.32 -0.87 15.72
CA ILE A 47 5.57 -0.28 15.25
C ILE A 47 5.29 1.04 14.53
N ILE A 48 4.35 1.05 13.57
CA ILE A 48 4.02 2.24 12.80
C ILE A 48 3.56 3.37 13.74
N LYS A 49 2.67 3.09 14.68
CA LYS A 49 2.22 4.09 15.67
C LYS A 49 3.37 4.69 16.44
N ASN A 50 4.29 3.88 16.97
CA ASN A 50 5.45 4.38 17.74
C ASN A 50 6.33 5.37 16.95
N TYR A 51 6.42 5.21 15.62
CA TYR A 51 7.14 6.16 14.76
C TYR A 51 6.32 7.42 14.49
N LEU A 52 5.05 7.28 14.14
CA LEU A 52 4.20 8.38 13.71
C LEU A 52 3.76 9.29 14.87
N GLU A 53 3.62 8.76 16.08
CA GLU A 53 3.28 9.53 17.31
C GLU A 53 4.29 10.63 17.60
N LYS A 54 5.55 10.50 17.18
CA LYS A 54 6.57 11.54 17.30
C LYS A 54 6.22 12.84 16.55
N SER A 55 5.31 12.76 15.60
CA SER A 55 4.85 13.93 14.84
C SER A 55 3.76 14.74 15.53
N ASN A 56 3.16 14.22 16.60
CA ASN A 56 1.98 14.77 17.27
C ASN A 56 0.76 14.95 16.35
N ILE A 57 0.69 14.20 15.23
CA ILE A 57 -0.43 14.20 14.30
C ILE A 57 -1.32 13.00 14.63
N PRO A 58 -2.67 13.15 14.67
CA PRO A 58 -3.58 12.05 14.86
C PRO A 58 -3.37 10.91 13.86
N ILE A 59 -3.58 9.68 14.32
CA ILE A 59 -3.41 8.47 13.51
C ILE A 59 -4.75 7.74 13.42
N LEU A 60 -5.22 7.53 12.19
CA LEU A 60 -6.34 6.67 11.84
C LEU A 60 -5.79 5.40 11.21
N SER A 61 -5.83 4.30 11.95
CA SER A 61 -5.34 3.00 11.50
C SER A 61 -6.49 2.01 11.40
N GLU A 62 -6.44 1.09 10.43
CA GLU A 62 -7.38 -0.01 10.30
C GLU A 62 -7.42 -0.88 11.57
N GLU A 63 -6.25 -1.11 12.20
CA GLU A 63 -6.09 -1.87 13.43
C GLU A 63 -6.08 -0.98 14.68
N GLY A 64 -6.58 0.26 14.54
CA GLY A 64 -6.63 1.23 15.62
C GLY A 64 -7.97 1.28 16.35
N ILE A 65 -8.01 2.09 17.42
CA ILE A 65 -9.26 2.41 18.11
C ILE A 65 -10.11 3.28 17.19
N HIS A 66 -11.38 2.93 17.05
CA HIS A 66 -12.32 3.71 16.25
C HIS A 66 -12.54 5.10 16.86
N THR A 67 -12.08 6.14 16.18
CA THR A 67 -12.32 7.53 16.57
C THR A 67 -13.62 8.03 15.94
N ALA A 68 -14.52 8.58 16.76
CA ALA A 68 -15.80 9.10 16.30
C ALA A 68 -15.60 10.19 15.22
N TYR A 69 -16.51 10.24 14.24
CA TYR A 69 -16.45 11.21 13.15
C TYR A 69 -16.43 12.66 13.67
N GLU A 70 -17.20 12.97 14.70
CA GLU A 70 -17.27 14.30 15.31
C GLU A 70 -15.93 14.81 15.84
N THR A 71 -15.04 13.91 16.27
CA THR A 71 -13.68 14.24 16.68
C THR A 71 -12.77 14.41 15.46
N ARG A 72 -12.78 13.44 14.54
CA ARG A 72 -11.83 13.39 13.42
C ARG A 72 -12.14 14.40 12.31
N LYS A 73 -13.39 14.86 12.17
CA LYS A 73 -13.76 15.89 11.16
C LYS A 73 -13.01 17.22 11.35
N ASN A 74 -12.50 17.47 12.56
CA ASN A 74 -11.77 18.70 12.90
C ASN A 74 -10.25 18.57 12.74
N TRP A 75 -9.74 17.41 12.33
CA TRP A 75 -8.32 17.21 12.11
C TRP A 75 -7.87 17.90 10.82
N GLU A 76 -6.93 18.82 10.93
CA GLU A 76 -6.31 19.43 9.75
C GLU A 76 -5.33 18.48 9.06
N LEU A 77 -4.58 17.70 9.87
CA LEU A 77 -3.67 16.66 9.42
C LEU A 77 -4.04 15.34 10.07
N VAL A 78 -3.93 14.26 9.33
CA VAL A 78 -4.15 12.89 9.84
C VAL A 78 -3.26 11.90 9.10
N TRP A 79 -2.62 11.01 9.85
CA TRP A 79 -2.02 9.80 9.31
C TRP A 79 -3.12 8.76 9.06
N ILE A 80 -3.14 8.20 7.86
CA ILE A 80 -3.99 7.06 7.51
C ILE A 80 -3.07 5.86 7.31
N VAL A 81 -3.34 4.78 8.03
CA VAL A 81 -2.48 3.60 8.10
C VAL A 81 -3.28 2.34 7.86
N ASP A 82 -2.79 1.53 6.96
CA ASP A 82 -3.16 0.12 6.82
C ASP A 82 -1.90 -0.72 7.06
N PRO A 83 -1.80 -1.38 8.22
CA PRO A 83 -0.59 -2.08 8.64
C PRO A 83 -0.23 -3.28 7.76
N ILE A 84 -1.23 -3.98 7.22
CA ILE A 84 -1.07 -5.05 6.22
C ILE A 84 -2.29 -5.07 5.30
N ASP A 85 -2.21 -4.40 4.17
CA ASP A 85 -3.18 -4.61 3.09
C ASP A 85 -2.89 -5.93 2.39
N GLY A 86 -3.90 -6.78 2.33
CA GLY A 86 -3.79 -8.11 1.76
C GLY A 86 -3.53 -9.20 2.81
N THR A 87 -4.20 -9.16 3.96
CA THR A 87 -4.09 -10.19 5.00
C THR A 87 -4.44 -11.59 4.46
N LYS A 88 -5.37 -11.70 3.50
CA LYS A 88 -5.67 -12.97 2.82
C LYS A 88 -4.48 -13.49 2.00
N GLU A 89 -3.76 -12.61 1.33
CA GLU A 89 -2.54 -12.89 0.58
C GLU A 89 -1.39 -13.27 1.52
N PHE A 90 -1.28 -12.60 2.65
CA PHE A 90 -0.34 -12.94 3.73
C PHE A 90 -0.59 -14.36 4.24
N ILE A 91 -1.83 -14.71 4.57
CA ILE A 91 -2.21 -16.04 5.04
C ILE A 91 -1.92 -17.13 3.99
N LYS A 92 -2.18 -16.84 2.71
CA LYS A 92 -1.89 -17.75 1.59
C LYS A 92 -0.41 -17.87 1.25
N LYS A 93 0.44 -17.10 1.91
CA LYS A 93 1.89 -17.08 1.68
C LYS A 93 2.29 -16.80 0.22
N ASN A 94 1.51 -15.99 -0.52
CA ASN A 94 1.80 -15.64 -1.93
C ASN A 94 2.65 -14.36 -2.09
N GLY A 95 2.92 -13.66 -1.00
CA GLY A 95 3.80 -12.49 -0.97
C GLY A 95 3.18 -11.18 -1.47
N GLU A 96 1.90 -11.16 -1.84
CA GLU A 96 1.23 -10.01 -2.43
C GLU A 96 0.52 -9.15 -1.38
N PHE A 97 1.24 -8.72 -0.38
CA PHE A 97 0.75 -7.83 0.68
C PHE A 97 1.67 -6.63 0.87
N THR A 98 1.14 -5.56 1.45
CA THR A 98 1.83 -4.28 1.57
C THR A 98 1.57 -3.61 2.90
N VAL A 99 2.51 -2.74 3.32
CA VAL A 99 2.32 -1.76 4.40
C VAL A 99 2.02 -0.43 3.77
N ASN A 100 0.93 0.23 4.18
CA ASN A 100 0.48 1.48 3.59
C ASN A 100 0.39 2.59 4.66
N ILE A 101 1.03 3.73 4.39
CA ILE A 101 1.01 4.92 5.27
C ILE A 101 0.79 6.14 4.40
N ALA A 102 -0.20 6.96 4.73
CA ALA A 102 -0.45 8.22 4.06
C ALA A 102 -0.61 9.36 5.07
N LEU A 103 -0.19 10.57 4.70
CA LEU A 103 -0.52 11.80 5.41
C LEU A 103 -1.49 12.61 4.57
N VAL A 104 -2.63 12.92 5.16
CA VAL A 104 -3.69 13.69 4.53
C VAL A 104 -3.81 15.04 5.23
N LYS A 105 -3.88 16.12 4.45
CA LYS A 105 -4.16 17.46 4.92
C LYS A 105 -5.56 17.86 4.45
N VAL A 106 -6.47 18.08 5.41
CA VAL A 106 -7.89 18.31 5.13
C VAL A 106 -8.46 17.14 4.32
N ASN A 107 -8.60 17.29 2.99
CA ASN A 107 -9.11 16.23 2.10
C ASN A 107 -8.08 15.83 1.02
N GLU A 108 -6.83 16.30 1.13
CA GLU A 108 -5.80 16.07 0.12
C GLU A 108 -4.69 15.18 0.66
N PRO A 109 -4.36 14.05 0.02
CA PRO A 109 -3.18 13.27 0.37
C PRO A 109 -1.92 14.05 -0.02
N ILE A 110 -1.07 14.37 0.96
CA ILE A 110 0.15 15.16 0.74
C ILE A 110 1.42 14.32 0.68
N LEU A 111 1.38 13.11 1.21
CA LEU A 111 2.40 12.08 1.00
C LEU A 111 1.79 10.69 1.16
N GLY A 112 2.45 9.69 0.58
CA GLY A 112 2.12 8.28 0.74
C GLY A 112 3.36 7.42 0.66
N VAL A 113 3.35 6.31 1.40
CA VAL A 113 4.39 5.28 1.39
C VAL A 113 3.73 3.92 1.32
N ILE A 114 4.19 3.06 0.41
CA ILE A 114 3.78 1.66 0.29
C ILE A 114 5.04 0.82 0.27
N VAL A 115 5.18 -0.11 1.19
CA VAL A 115 6.25 -1.12 1.16
C VAL A 115 5.65 -2.47 0.82
N ALA A 116 6.22 -3.14 -0.18
CA ALA A 116 5.95 -4.53 -0.53
C ALA A 116 7.11 -5.41 -0.03
N PRO A 117 7.02 -5.98 1.18
CA PRO A 117 8.18 -6.54 1.88
C PRO A 117 8.80 -7.73 1.16
N VAL A 118 7.97 -8.63 0.63
CA VAL A 118 8.44 -9.84 -0.07
C VAL A 118 9.03 -9.50 -1.44
N LEU A 119 8.56 -8.42 -2.05
CA LEU A 119 9.06 -7.97 -3.35
C LEU A 119 10.30 -7.06 -3.23
N ASN A 120 10.71 -6.71 -2.01
CA ASN A 120 11.80 -5.79 -1.73
C ASN A 120 11.63 -4.44 -2.47
N GLN A 121 10.39 -3.91 -2.46
CA GLN A 121 10.03 -2.68 -3.17
C GLN A 121 9.39 -1.69 -2.22
N ILE A 122 9.70 -0.41 -2.45
CA ILE A 122 9.01 0.70 -1.80
C ILE A 122 8.56 1.70 -2.85
N TYR A 123 7.34 2.16 -2.70
CA TYR A 123 6.76 3.27 -3.44
C TYR A 123 6.52 4.41 -2.47
N PHE A 124 6.80 5.62 -2.89
CA PHE A 124 6.48 6.79 -2.10
C PHE A 124 6.14 7.98 -2.98
N SER A 125 5.33 8.86 -2.44
CA SER A 125 4.96 10.10 -3.09
C SER A 125 5.01 11.26 -2.10
N HIS A 126 5.22 12.45 -2.63
CA HIS A 126 5.10 13.69 -1.89
C HIS A 126 4.62 14.79 -2.84
N TYR A 127 3.63 15.58 -2.42
CA TYR A 127 2.94 16.55 -3.29
C TYR A 127 3.85 17.54 -4.01
N LYS A 128 5.03 17.86 -3.43
CA LYS A 128 6.04 18.74 -4.07
C LYS A 128 7.05 18.00 -4.94
N LEU A 129 7.26 16.70 -4.72
CA LEU A 129 8.33 15.94 -5.38
C LEU A 129 7.82 15.06 -6.52
N GLY A 130 6.57 14.57 -6.41
CA GLY A 130 5.99 13.56 -7.28
C GLY A 130 6.04 12.17 -6.67
N SER A 131 5.93 11.15 -7.51
CA SER A 131 5.86 9.74 -7.11
C SER A 131 7.09 8.98 -7.57
N PHE A 132 7.53 8.03 -6.76
CA PHE A 132 8.79 7.31 -6.95
C PHE A 132 8.65 5.84 -6.55
N LYS A 133 9.54 5.03 -7.12
CA LYS A 133 9.74 3.63 -6.76
C LYS A 133 11.22 3.37 -6.50
N TYR A 134 11.52 2.61 -5.46
CA TYR A 134 12.83 2.04 -5.20
C TYR A 134 12.74 0.51 -5.19
N GLU A 135 13.63 -0.15 -5.90
CA GLU A 135 13.73 -1.60 -6.01
C GLU A 135 14.95 -2.12 -5.26
N ASN A 136 14.96 -3.42 -4.96
CA ASN A 136 16.03 -4.08 -4.20
C ASN A 136 16.24 -3.48 -2.81
N LEU A 137 15.13 -3.15 -2.13
CA LEU A 137 15.16 -2.64 -0.76
C LEU A 137 15.74 -3.69 0.19
N ASP A 138 16.89 -3.38 0.79
CA ASP A 138 17.42 -4.15 1.90
C ASP A 138 16.79 -3.66 3.20
N LEU A 139 15.88 -4.48 3.74
CA LEU A 139 15.17 -4.12 4.98
C LEU A 139 16.10 -4.12 6.21
N VAL A 140 17.26 -4.76 6.17
CA VAL A 140 18.21 -4.82 7.28
C VAL A 140 19.18 -3.66 7.25
N LYS A 141 19.71 -3.36 6.03
CA LYS A 141 20.69 -2.30 5.81
C LYS A 141 20.11 -1.29 4.84
N TYR A 142 19.52 -0.22 5.32
CA TYR A 142 18.95 0.83 4.48
C TYR A 142 19.40 2.22 4.92
N ASP A 143 19.48 3.12 3.97
CA ASP A 143 19.64 4.56 4.17
C ASP A 143 18.49 5.27 3.46
N ILE A 144 17.64 5.94 4.22
CA ILE A 144 16.46 6.64 3.71
C ILE A 144 16.86 7.73 2.70
N SER A 145 17.97 8.42 2.93
CA SER A 145 18.45 9.46 2.01
C SER A 145 18.88 8.85 0.69
N GLN A 146 19.53 7.69 0.72
CA GLN A 146 19.91 6.94 -0.48
C GLN A 146 18.67 6.37 -1.20
N ILE A 147 17.69 5.83 -0.47
CA ILE A 147 16.42 5.37 -1.06
C ILE A 147 15.78 6.51 -1.84
N ILE A 148 15.61 7.69 -1.21
CA ILE A 148 14.97 8.84 -1.86
C ILE A 148 15.77 9.30 -3.08
N LYS A 149 17.09 9.35 -2.98
CA LYS A 149 17.99 9.84 -4.05
C LYS A 149 18.04 8.90 -5.26
N SER A 150 18.01 7.58 -5.03
CA SER A 150 18.21 6.55 -6.05
C SER A 150 16.91 5.96 -6.58
N SER A 151 15.76 6.50 -6.16
CA SER A 151 14.46 6.05 -6.63
C SER A 151 14.16 6.50 -8.05
N ILE A 152 13.44 5.65 -8.76
CA ILE A 152 12.97 5.91 -10.12
C ILE A 152 11.69 6.74 -10.05
N ARG A 153 11.62 7.84 -10.78
CA ARG A 153 10.41 8.67 -10.88
C ARG A 153 9.32 7.94 -11.68
N LEU A 154 8.09 8.00 -11.20
CA LEU A 154 6.93 7.42 -11.84
C LEU A 154 6.14 8.46 -12.66
N PRO A 155 5.44 8.05 -13.75
CA PRO A 155 5.42 6.68 -14.29
C PRO A 155 6.70 6.34 -15.06
N ILE A 156 7.00 5.03 -15.15
CA ILE A 156 8.09 4.52 -16.00
C ILE A 156 7.57 4.45 -17.43
N LYS A 157 8.43 4.75 -18.43
CA LYS A 157 8.05 4.68 -19.83
C LYS A 157 7.59 3.27 -20.20
N LYS A 158 6.42 3.17 -20.80
CA LYS A 158 5.84 1.89 -21.25
C LYS A 158 6.60 1.35 -22.45
N GLU A 159 7.01 0.08 -22.39
CA GLU A 159 7.82 -0.57 -23.43
C GLU A 159 6.97 -1.25 -24.53
N ASN A 160 5.69 -1.50 -24.28
CA ASN A 160 4.81 -2.19 -25.22
C ASN A 160 3.42 -1.53 -25.32
N ASN A 161 2.70 -1.86 -26.42
CA ASN A 161 1.39 -1.30 -26.75
C ASN A 161 0.20 -2.11 -26.20
N ASP A 162 0.44 -3.13 -25.37
CA ASP A 162 -0.66 -3.88 -24.76
C ASP A 162 -1.43 -3.00 -23.77
N TYR A 163 -2.75 -3.01 -23.87
CA TYR A 163 -3.60 -2.38 -22.87
C TYR A 163 -3.83 -3.33 -21.71
N LYS A 164 -3.31 -2.98 -20.53
CA LYS A 164 -3.35 -3.84 -19.35
C LYS A 164 -4.37 -3.32 -18.34
N VAL A 165 -5.34 -4.18 -18.02
CA VAL A 165 -6.34 -3.93 -16.97
C VAL A 165 -5.97 -4.75 -15.75
N VAL A 166 -5.82 -4.10 -14.60
CA VAL A 166 -5.65 -4.80 -13.33
C VAL A 166 -7.01 -5.16 -12.78
N ALA A 167 -7.19 -6.41 -12.38
CA ALA A 167 -8.43 -6.88 -11.78
C ALA A 167 -8.17 -7.61 -10.46
N SER A 168 -9.12 -7.53 -9.52
CA SER A 168 -9.07 -8.29 -8.28
C SER A 168 -9.34 -9.77 -8.55
N ARG A 169 -8.60 -10.68 -7.89
CA ARG A 169 -8.88 -12.12 -7.95
C ARG A 169 -10.13 -12.51 -7.18
N SER A 170 -10.41 -11.81 -6.09
CA SER A 170 -11.40 -12.22 -5.10
C SER A 170 -12.66 -11.35 -5.09
N HIS A 171 -12.64 -10.20 -5.76
CA HIS A 171 -13.69 -9.19 -5.70
C HIS A 171 -13.92 -8.58 -7.09
N LEU A 172 -14.34 -9.40 -8.04
CA LEU A 172 -14.76 -8.93 -9.35
C LEU A 172 -16.28 -8.74 -9.32
N SER A 173 -16.75 -7.48 -9.26
CA SER A 173 -18.18 -7.18 -9.35
C SER A 173 -18.64 -7.28 -10.80
N LYS A 174 -19.97 -7.41 -10.99
CA LYS A 174 -20.56 -7.47 -12.33
C LYS A 174 -20.33 -6.18 -13.13
N GLU A 175 -20.34 -5.05 -12.43
CA GLU A 175 -20.05 -3.75 -13.01
C GLU A 175 -18.60 -3.68 -13.52
N THR A 176 -17.66 -4.20 -12.75
CA THR A 176 -16.25 -4.31 -13.16
C THR A 176 -16.09 -5.23 -14.38
N GLU A 177 -16.79 -6.37 -14.42
CA GLU A 177 -16.79 -7.26 -15.59
C GLU A 177 -17.33 -6.56 -16.83
N ASN A 178 -18.45 -5.85 -16.70
CA ASN A 178 -19.05 -5.10 -17.80
C ASN A 178 -18.08 -4.04 -18.33
N PHE A 179 -17.46 -3.27 -17.46
CA PHE A 179 -16.45 -2.27 -17.82
C PHE A 179 -15.27 -2.90 -18.59
N ILE A 180 -14.76 -4.05 -18.12
CA ILE A 180 -13.68 -4.77 -18.79
C ILE A 180 -14.13 -5.25 -20.19
N ASN A 181 -15.38 -5.72 -20.33
CA ASN A 181 -15.91 -6.16 -21.61
C ASN A 181 -16.08 -4.98 -22.60
N GLU A 182 -16.51 -3.82 -22.15
CA GLU A 182 -16.55 -2.60 -22.97
C GLU A 182 -15.16 -2.21 -23.48
N ILE A 183 -14.15 -2.25 -22.61
CA ILE A 183 -12.76 -1.99 -23.02
C ILE A 183 -12.31 -3.00 -24.09
N LYS A 184 -12.67 -4.28 -23.96
CA LYS A 184 -12.33 -5.31 -24.95
C LYS A 184 -12.91 -5.05 -26.34
N LEU A 185 -14.04 -4.35 -26.43
CA LEU A 185 -14.62 -3.95 -27.71
C LEU A 185 -13.84 -2.80 -28.37
N SER A 186 -13.21 -1.95 -27.57
CA SER A 186 -12.53 -0.72 -28.04
C SER A 186 -11.01 -0.86 -28.24
N LYS A 187 -10.37 -1.87 -27.62
CA LYS A 187 -8.92 -2.07 -27.66
C LYS A 187 -8.56 -3.44 -28.27
N LYS A 188 -7.56 -3.47 -29.14
CA LYS A 188 -7.17 -4.70 -29.85
C LYS A 188 -6.38 -5.71 -29.00
N ASN A 189 -5.52 -5.25 -28.12
CA ASN A 189 -4.62 -6.13 -27.35
C ASN A 189 -4.80 -5.85 -25.85
N ILE A 190 -5.74 -6.58 -25.22
CA ILE A 190 -5.99 -6.44 -23.79
C ILE A 190 -5.38 -7.60 -23.04
N LYS A 191 -4.64 -7.26 -21.98
CA LYS A 191 -4.15 -8.22 -20.99
C LYS A 191 -4.76 -7.92 -19.63
N ILE A 192 -5.31 -8.94 -18.99
CA ILE A 192 -5.80 -8.83 -17.60
C ILE A 192 -4.68 -9.30 -16.69
N VAL A 193 -4.33 -8.47 -15.73
CA VAL A 193 -3.32 -8.74 -14.70
C VAL A 193 -4.03 -8.83 -13.35
N SER A 194 -3.78 -9.91 -12.61
CA SER A 194 -4.31 -10.09 -11.26
C SER A 194 -3.18 -10.10 -10.25
N ILE A 195 -3.26 -9.20 -9.28
CA ILE A 195 -2.33 -9.10 -8.16
C ILE A 195 -3.10 -8.69 -6.90
N GLY A 196 -2.61 -9.07 -5.72
CA GLY A 196 -3.20 -8.72 -4.43
C GLY A 196 -2.92 -7.29 -3.98
N SER A 197 -3.54 -6.86 -2.92
CA SER A 197 -3.32 -5.63 -2.15
C SER A 197 -3.30 -4.32 -2.97
N SER A 198 -2.72 -3.27 -2.42
CA SER A 198 -2.46 -1.98 -3.06
C SER A 198 -1.43 -2.05 -4.20
N LEU A 199 -0.78 -3.21 -4.41
CA LEU A 199 0.07 -3.46 -5.59
C LEU A 199 -0.68 -3.22 -6.90
N LYS A 200 -2.00 -3.40 -6.92
CA LYS A 200 -2.86 -3.05 -8.07
C LYS A 200 -2.74 -1.57 -8.46
N LEU A 201 -2.77 -0.69 -7.45
CA LEU A 201 -2.60 0.75 -7.65
C LEU A 201 -1.15 1.09 -8.04
N CYS A 202 -0.17 0.38 -7.45
CA CYS A 202 1.24 0.55 -7.77
C CYS A 202 1.53 0.23 -9.25
N LEU A 203 0.95 -0.83 -9.82
CA LEU A 203 1.11 -1.15 -11.25
C LEU A 203 0.59 -0.04 -12.17
N VAL A 204 -0.52 0.61 -11.80
CA VAL A 204 -1.04 1.76 -12.56
C VAL A 204 -0.11 2.96 -12.41
N ALA A 205 0.34 3.25 -11.18
CA ALA A 205 1.28 4.34 -10.92
C ALA A 205 2.62 4.18 -11.64
N GLU A 206 3.10 2.93 -11.80
CA GLU A 206 4.30 2.61 -12.59
C GLU A 206 4.11 2.80 -14.10
N GLY A 207 2.88 2.86 -14.60
CA GLY A 207 2.59 2.78 -16.03
C GLY A 207 2.71 1.34 -16.59
N LYS A 208 2.83 0.33 -15.73
CA LYS A 208 2.82 -1.09 -16.12
C LYS A 208 1.43 -1.62 -16.39
N ALA A 209 0.40 -0.94 -15.89
CA ALA A 209 -0.99 -1.17 -16.21
C ALA A 209 -1.67 0.16 -16.55
N ASP A 210 -2.74 0.09 -17.34
CA ASP A 210 -3.43 1.27 -17.84
C ASP A 210 -4.61 1.68 -16.97
N CYS A 211 -5.29 0.71 -16.36
CA CYS A 211 -6.37 1.00 -15.41
C CYS A 211 -6.58 -0.12 -14.38
N TYR A 212 -7.21 0.25 -13.29
CA TYR A 212 -7.72 -0.62 -12.24
C TYR A 212 -9.16 -0.21 -11.94
N PRO A 213 -10.16 -0.82 -12.62
CA PRO A 213 -11.55 -0.54 -12.35
C PRO A 213 -11.98 -1.16 -11.01
N ARG A 214 -12.74 -0.39 -10.23
CA ARG A 214 -13.35 -0.84 -8.98
C ARG A 214 -14.71 -0.16 -8.81
N HIS A 215 -15.75 -0.97 -8.82
CA HIS A 215 -17.14 -0.56 -8.65
C HIS A 215 -17.78 -1.30 -7.47
#